data_ae0af30771ea77b36e8ebe11fd717f83
#
_entry.id   ae0af30771ea77b36e8ebe11fd717f83
#
_cell.length_a   1.000
_cell.length_b   1.000
_cell.length_c   1.000
_cell.angle_alpha   90.00
_cell.angle_beta   90.00
_cell.angle_gamma   90.00
#
_symmetry.space_group_name_H-M   'P 1'
#
loop_
_entity.id
_entity.type
_entity.pdbx_description
1 polymer ?
#
loop_
_entity_poly.entity_id
_entity_poly.type
_entity_poly.pdbx_seq_one_letter_code
_entity_poly.pdbx_strand_id
1 'polypeptide(L)'
;LVNALVGMFGESRQAVPGVLREAADDAALFRPTIRQYYVARCRMNGGFDMGLKGKVALVTGSTSGIGLGIARALAAEGADVMLNGFGDAAEIEKLRGGLAAEFAVKVGYDGADLSKADQVAAIVRKTQDDFGSLDILVNNAGIQFVAPVEAFPEAKWEAVLAINLSAVFYGMKAAIPGMKAKGWGRIINVASAHGLVASPNKVAYVAAKHGVVGATKVAAIELANDGITVNAICPGWVLTPLVERQLEDRAKQKGTDVEAEKKAMLSETQPMHQFTTPEQIGALAVFLCSDGAQTITGVPLPIDGGWVAH
;
A
#
# COMPACT_ATOMS: atom_id res chain seq x y z
N LEU A 1 23.97 -25.06 -6.22
CA LEU A 1 23.66 -23.87 -5.37
C LEU A 1 23.54 -24.27 -3.89
N VAL A 2 22.94 -25.41 -3.55
CA VAL A 2 22.81 -25.87 -2.13
C VAL A 2 24.17 -26.23 -1.54
N ASN A 3 25.08 -26.82 -2.33
CA ASN A 3 26.42 -27.20 -1.85
C ASN A 3 27.41 -26.03 -1.77
N ALA A 4 27.15 -24.90 -2.44
CA ALA A 4 27.99 -23.70 -2.37
C ALA A 4 27.67 -22.84 -1.12
N LEU A 5 26.46 -22.95 -0.57
CA LEU A 5 26.06 -22.22 0.65
C LEU A 5 26.51 -22.91 1.95
N VAL A 6 26.82 -24.20 1.94
CA VAL A 6 27.27 -24.94 3.11
C VAL A 6 28.75 -24.66 3.43
N GLY A 7 29.54 -24.19 2.44
CA GLY A 7 30.98 -23.90 2.63
C GLY A 7 31.30 -22.53 3.21
N MET A 8 30.33 -21.63 3.37
CA MET A 8 30.58 -20.24 3.84
C MET A 8 30.32 -20.02 5.34
N PHE A 9 29.87 -21.03 6.08
CA PHE A 9 29.66 -20.91 7.51
C PHE A 9 30.44 -22.01 8.23
N GLY A 10 31.65 -21.64 8.69
CA GLY A 10 32.50 -22.49 9.51
C GLY A 10 31.81 -22.90 10.82
N GLU A 11 31.96 -24.14 11.11
CA GLU A 11 31.83 -24.91 12.36
C GLU A 11 31.20 -24.21 13.59
N SER A 12 29.91 -24.50 13.81
CA SER A 12 29.39 -24.81 15.13
C SER A 12 28.44 -26.01 15.05
N ARG A 13 29.02 -27.17 15.27
CA ARG A 13 28.27 -28.44 15.38
C ARG A 13 27.56 -28.48 16.72
N GLN A 14 26.27 -28.24 16.73
CA GLN A 14 25.30 -28.97 17.57
C GLN A 14 24.03 -29.17 16.76
N ALA A 15 24.02 -30.18 15.91
CA ALA A 15 22.83 -30.69 15.25
C ALA A 15 21.96 -31.44 16.24
N VAL A 16 20.71 -31.07 16.36
CA VAL A 16 19.68 -31.85 17.06
C VAL A 16 19.32 -33.08 16.18
N PRO A 17 19.61 -34.31 16.60
CA PRO A 17 19.48 -35.53 15.76
C PRO A 17 18.06 -36.06 15.72
N GLY A 18 17.06 -35.32 15.49
CA GLY A 18 15.67 -35.83 15.44
C GLY A 18 14.85 -35.32 14.26
N VAL A 19 15.17 -34.13 13.73
CA VAL A 19 14.31 -33.45 12.77
C VAL A 19 14.64 -33.78 11.31
N LEU A 20 15.80 -34.36 11.03
CA LEU A 20 16.25 -34.62 9.64
C LEU A 20 15.93 -36.05 9.13
N ARG A 21 15.39 -36.97 9.95
CA ARG A 21 15.05 -38.33 9.49
C ARG A 21 13.63 -38.47 8.97
N GLU A 22 12.67 -37.64 9.42
CA GLU A 22 11.29 -37.71 8.92
C GLU A 22 11.04 -36.90 7.64
N ALA A 23 11.97 -36.03 7.24
CA ALA A 23 11.83 -35.23 6.04
C ALA A 23 12.32 -35.89 4.75
N ALA A 24 12.87 -37.11 4.82
CA ALA A 24 13.44 -37.79 3.64
C ALA A 24 12.44 -38.70 2.91
N ASP A 25 11.37 -39.15 3.57
CA ASP A 25 10.43 -40.12 2.99
C ASP A 25 9.13 -39.53 2.42
N ASP A 26 8.91 -38.20 2.54
CA ASP A 26 7.73 -37.54 1.98
C ASP A 26 8.10 -36.35 1.05
N ALA A 27 9.02 -36.60 0.14
CA ALA A 27 9.57 -35.59 -0.78
C ALA A 27 8.59 -35.08 -1.87
N ALA A 28 7.30 -35.47 -1.82
CA ALA A 28 6.32 -35.12 -2.84
C ALA A 28 5.22 -34.12 -2.39
N LEU A 29 5.05 -33.83 -1.10
CA LEU A 29 3.87 -33.08 -0.64
C LEU A 29 4.12 -31.82 0.22
N PHE A 30 5.35 -31.53 0.66
CA PHE A 30 5.61 -30.33 1.46
C PHE A 30 6.96 -29.69 1.10
N ARG A 31 6.98 -28.87 0.04
CA ARG A 31 7.96 -27.79 -0.03
C ARG A 31 7.37 -26.60 0.75
N PRO A 32 7.83 -26.28 1.98
CA PRO A 32 7.46 -25.04 2.61
C PRO A 32 7.85 -23.91 1.64
N THR A 33 6.93 -23.02 1.34
CA THR A 33 7.24 -21.87 0.50
C THR A 33 8.42 -21.13 1.15
N ILE A 34 9.27 -20.52 0.35
CA ILE A 34 10.40 -19.68 0.82
C ILE A 34 9.92 -18.74 1.94
N ARG A 35 8.69 -18.25 1.86
CA ARG A 35 8.00 -17.48 2.90
C ARG A 35 7.88 -18.20 4.24
N GLN A 36 7.44 -19.47 4.27
CA GLN A 36 7.31 -20.24 5.52
C GLN A 36 8.67 -20.53 6.16
N TYR A 37 9.71 -20.77 5.34
CA TYR A 37 11.07 -21.00 5.84
C TYR A 37 11.68 -19.70 6.44
N TYR A 38 11.52 -18.54 5.76
CA TYR A 38 12.00 -17.25 6.26
C TYR A 38 11.24 -16.80 7.51
N VAL A 39 9.91 -16.94 7.55
CA VAL A 39 9.08 -16.59 8.71
C VAL A 39 9.44 -17.46 9.93
N ALA A 40 9.64 -18.78 9.76
CA ALA A 40 10.05 -19.66 10.84
C ALA A 40 11.47 -19.33 11.33
N ARG A 41 12.42 -19.03 10.43
CA ARG A 41 13.80 -18.73 10.79
C ARG A 41 13.96 -17.33 11.42
N CYS A 42 13.18 -16.36 10.98
CA CYS A 42 13.13 -15.04 11.62
C CYS A 42 12.56 -15.11 13.03
N ARG A 43 11.49 -15.88 13.27
CA ARG A 43 10.92 -16.08 14.62
C ARG A 43 11.87 -16.79 15.59
N MET A 44 12.71 -17.72 15.12
CA MET A 44 13.64 -18.46 15.98
C MET A 44 14.89 -17.65 16.38
N ASN A 45 15.25 -16.60 15.67
CA ASN A 45 16.48 -15.82 15.86
C ASN A 45 16.25 -14.39 16.36
N GLY A 46 15.08 -14.06 16.96
CA GLY A 46 14.74 -12.69 17.34
C GLY A 46 14.51 -11.79 16.09
N GLY A 47 14.04 -12.39 15.00
CA GLY A 47 13.79 -11.70 13.73
C GLY A 47 12.70 -10.65 13.84
N PHE A 48 12.66 -9.76 12.86
CA PHE A 48 11.73 -8.64 12.80
C PHE A 48 10.29 -9.14 13.00
N ASP A 49 9.65 -8.63 14.04
CA ASP A 49 8.22 -8.84 14.24
C ASP A 49 7.49 -8.00 13.17
N MET A 50 6.84 -8.69 12.23
CA MET A 50 5.98 -8.05 11.25
C MET A 50 4.52 -8.03 11.72
N GLY A 51 4.24 -8.57 12.92
CA GLY A 51 2.90 -8.59 13.50
C GLY A 51 2.43 -7.19 13.87
N LEU A 52 1.27 -6.80 13.33
CA LEU A 52 0.66 -5.51 13.62
C LEU A 52 -0.48 -5.63 14.65
N LYS A 53 -0.46 -6.70 15.45
CA LYS A 53 -1.47 -6.94 16.48
C LYS A 53 -1.52 -5.79 17.48
N GLY A 54 -2.72 -5.24 17.70
CA GLY A 54 -2.94 -4.09 18.57
C GLY A 54 -2.61 -2.74 17.95
N LYS A 55 -2.27 -2.70 16.64
CA LYS A 55 -2.18 -1.47 15.86
C LYS A 55 -3.50 -1.20 15.16
N VAL A 56 -3.78 0.07 14.92
CA VAL A 56 -4.98 0.55 14.23
C VAL A 56 -4.57 1.26 12.95
N ALA A 57 -5.13 0.85 11.83
CA ALA A 57 -4.90 1.42 10.51
C ALA A 57 -6.15 2.13 9.98
N LEU A 58 -5.98 3.33 9.45
CA LEU A 58 -6.95 3.99 8.57
C LEU A 58 -6.42 3.90 7.13
N VAL A 59 -7.21 3.30 6.24
CA VAL A 59 -6.86 3.19 4.82
C VAL A 59 -7.91 3.92 3.98
N THR A 60 -7.54 5.03 3.35
CA THR A 60 -8.47 5.80 2.53
C THR A 60 -8.63 5.18 1.14
N GLY A 61 -9.87 5.22 0.58
CA GLY A 61 -10.16 4.61 -0.72
C GLY A 61 -9.98 3.08 -0.71
N SER A 62 -10.39 2.41 0.37
CA SER A 62 -10.12 0.98 0.61
C SER A 62 -11.30 0.05 0.37
N THR A 63 -12.38 0.53 -0.27
CA THR A 63 -13.50 -0.34 -0.68
C THR A 63 -13.19 -1.16 -1.94
N SER A 64 -12.07 -0.90 -2.61
CA SER A 64 -11.62 -1.63 -3.82
C SER A 64 -10.13 -1.42 -4.12
N GLY A 65 -9.60 -2.15 -5.11
CA GLY A 65 -8.29 -1.90 -5.72
C GLY A 65 -7.11 -1.91 -4.75
N ILE A 66 -6.20 -0.96 -4.92
CA ILE A 66 -4.96 -0.86 -4.12
C ILE A 66 -5.27 -0.70 -2.63
N GLY A 67 -6.19 0.19 -2.28
CA GLY A 67 -6.54 0.44 -0.88
C GLY A 67 -7.10 -0.80 -0.19
N LEU A 68 -7.91 -1.59 -0.88
CA LEU A 68 -8.41 -2.86 -0.34
C LEU A 68 -7.28 -3.88 -0.17
N GLY A 69 -6.35 -3.98 -1.15
CA GLY A 69 -5.19 -4.86 -1.03
C GLY A 69 -4.32 -4.50 0.17
N ILE A 70 -4.09 -3.22 0.43
CA ILE A 70 -3.36 -2.75 1.61
C ILE A 70 -4.13 -3.05 2.90
N ALA A 71 -5.44 -2.76 2.95
CA ALA A 71 -6.28 -3.02 4.11
C ALA A 71 -6.29 -4.52 4.49
N ARG A 72 -6.41 -5.42 3.50
CA ARG A 72 -6.31 -6.87 3.70
C ARG A 72 -4.95 -7.30 4.23
N ALA A 73 -3.87 -6.76 3.66
CA ALA A 73 -2.51 -7.11 4.09
C ALA A 73 -2.23 -6.67 5.54
N LEU A 74 -2.67 -5.48 5.94
CA LEU A 74 -2.55 -4.98 7.32
C LEU A 74 -3.41 -5.81 8.29
N ALA A 75 -4.66 -6.14 7.91
CA ALA A 75 -5.54 -7.00 8.69
C ALA A 75 -4.97 -8.42 8.86
N ALA A 76 -4.35 -8.99 7.83
CA ALA A 76 -3.70 -10.30 7.87
C ALA A 76 -2.52 -10.37 8.87
N GLU A 77 -1.88 -9.23 9.16
CA GLU A 77 -0.85 -9.09 10.19
C GLU A 77 -1.43 -8.70 11.56
N GLY A 78 -2.75 -8.68 11.70
CA GLY A 78 -3.46 -8.48 12.96
C GLY A 78 -3.78 -7.04 13.32
N ALA A 79 -3.63 -6.08 12.40
CA ALA A 79 -4.08 -4.71 12.63
C ALA A 79 -5.61 -4.59 12.55
N ASP A 80 -6.19 -3.82 13.44
CA ASP A 80 -7.55 -3.34 13.28
C ASP A 80 -7.61 -2.29 12.17
N VAL A 81 -8.69 -2.26 11.37
CA VAL A 81 -8.74 -1.43 10.17
C VAL A 81 -10.00 -0.59 10.08
N MET A 82 -9.85 0.71 9.88
CA MET A 82 -10.90 1.60 9.43
C MET A 82 -10.85 1.70 7.90
N LEU A 83 -11.91 1.26 7.23
CA LEU A 83 -12.10 1.39 5.79
C LEU A 83 -12.73 2.75 5.46
N ASN A 84 -12.41 3.26 4.27
CA ASN A 84 -13.06 4.44 3.71
C ASN A 84 -13.24 4.27 2.20
N GLY A 85 -14.29 4.83 1.66
CA GLY A 85 -14.56 4.85 0.22
C GLY A 85 -16.06 4.97 -0.04
N PHE A 86 -16.44 4.93 -1.31
CA PHE A 86 -17.83 4.97 -1.73
C PHE A 86 -18.22 3.63 -2.35
N GLY A 87 -19.51 3.35 -2.38
CA GLY A 87 -20.08 2.14 -3.01
C GLY A 87 -21.48 1.84 -2.48
N ASP A 88 -22.01 0.70 -2.88
CA ASP A 88 -23.27 0.18 -2.34
C ASP A 88 -23.09 -0.20 -0.85
N ALA A 89 -24.04 0.22 -0.02
CA ALA A 89 -23.93 0.04 1.43
C ALA A 89 -23.93 -1.44 1.85
N ALA A 90 -24.68 -2.29 1.16
CA ALA A 90 -24.75 -3.73 1.48
C ALA A 90 -23.45 -4.43 1.07
N GLU A 91 -22.86 -4.08 -0.07
CA GLU A 91 -21.57 -4.64 -0.50
C GLU A 91 -20.43 -4.17 0.39
N ILE A 92 -20.44 -2.91 0.86
CA ILE A 92 -19.46 -2.38 1.82
C ILE A 92 -19.56 -3.13 3.14
N GLU A 93 -20.78 -3.34 3.66
CA GLU A 93 -20.96 -4.05 4.93
C GLU A 93 -20.54 -5.52 4.81
N LYS A 94 -20.84 -6.17 3.70
CA LYS A 94 -20.37 -7.53 3.39
C LYS A 94 -18.83 -7.60 3.34
N LEU A 95 -18.19 -6.62 2.70
CA LEU A 95 -16.74 -6.50 2.66
C LEU A 95 -16.16 -6.33 4.06
N ARG A 96 -16.69 -5.37 4.84
CA ARG A 96 -16.27 -5.08 6.21
C ARG A 96 -16.39 -6.32 7.11
N GLY A 97 -17.57 -6.94 7.11
CA GLY A 97 -17.84 -8.15 7.90
C GLY A 97 -16.99 -9.33 7.45
N GLY A 98 -16.78 -9.48 6.13
CA GLY A 98 -15.91 -10.50 5.57
C GLY A 98 -14.46 -10.38 6.03
N LEU A 99 -13.90 -9.18 5.98
CA LEU A 99 -12.53 -8.91 6.47
C LEU A 99 -12.39 -9.19 7.98
N ALA A 100 -13.37 -8.73 8.77
CA ALA A 100 -13.37 -8.95 10.22
C ALA A 100 -13.38 -10.45 10.57
N ALA A 101 -14.20 -11.24 9.86
CA ALA A 101 -14.30 -12.69 10.08
C ALA A 101 -13.04 -13.44 9.58
N GLU A 102 -12.51 -13.07 8.41
CA GLU A 102 -11.37 -13.73 7.77
C GLU A 102 -10.07 -13.57 8.61
N PHE A 103 -9.84 -12.38 9.17
CA PHE A 103 -8.58 -12.07 9.86
C PHE A 103 -8.72 -12.00 11.40
N ALA A 104 -9.93 -12.16 11.94
CA ALA A 104 -10.23 -12.04 13.37
C ALA A 104 -9.76 -10.70 13.99
N VAL A 105 -9.96 -9.60 13.26
CA VAL A 105 -9.64 -8.23 13.66
C VAL A 105 -10.90 -7.36 13.67
N LYS A 106 -10.85 -6.21 14.35
CA LYS A 106 -11.91 -5.22 14.28
C LYS A 106 -11.82 -4.43 12.97
N VAL A 107 -12.92 -4.34 12.22
CA VAL A 107 -12.99 -3.57 10.99
C VAL A 107 -14.15 -2.58 11.07
N GLY A 108 -13.84 -1.30 10.94
CA GLY A 108 -14.80 -0.20 10.83
C GLY A 108 -14.92 0.29 9.39
N TYR A 109 -15.92 1.15 9.18
CA TYR A 109 -16.11 1.85 7.91
C TYR A 109 -16.60 3.27 8.15
N ASP A 110 -16.14 4.20 7.33
CA ASP A 110 -16.64 5.56 7.25
C ASP A 110 -16.62 6.07 5.81
N GLY A 111 -17.76 6.61 5.34
CA GLY A 111 -17.95 7.12 3.98
C GLY A 111 -17.52 8.57 3.79
N ALA A 112 -16.61 9.12 4.57
CA ALA A 112 -16.13 10.50 4.47
C ALA A 112 -15.74 10.89 3.05
N ASP A 113 -16.21 12.05 2.61
CA ASP A 113 -15.79 12.69 1.36
C ASP A 113 -14.45 13.40 1.56
N LEU A 114 -13.40 12.82 1.00
CA LEU A 114 -12.03 13.32 1.18
C LEU A 114 -11.73 14.60 0.40
N SER A 115 -12.65 15.08 -0.43
CA SER A 115 -12.57 16.44 -0.98
C SER A 115 -12.82 17.54 0.07
N LYS A 116 -13.29 17.16 1.27
CA LYS A 116 -13.67 18.04 2.37
C LYS A 116 -12.71 17.91 3.54
N ALA A 117 -11.99 18.98 3.86
CA ALA A 117 -10.98 19.00 4.92
C ALA A 117 -11.54 18.59 6.31
N ASP A 118 -12.75 19.04 6.63
CA ASP A 118 -13.45 18.73 7.87
C ASP A 118 -13.81 17.25 7.97
N GLN A 119 -14.22 16.61 6.86
CA GLN A 119 -14.53 15.18 6.81
C GLN A 119 -13.26 14.33 6.92
N VAL A 120 -12.14 14.74 6.30
CA VAL A 120 -10.85 14.06 6.49
C VAL A 120 -10.42 14.12 7.96
N ALA A 121 -10.54 15.26 8.62
CA ALA A 121 -10.24 15.37 10.03
C ALA A 121 -11.23 14.58 10.91
N ALA A 122 -12.50 14.49 10.50
CA ALA A 122 -13.53 13.73 11.21
C ALA A 122 -13.27 12.22 11.17
N ILE A 123 -12.92 11.64 10.02
CA ILE A 123 -12.64 10.20 9.93
C ILE A 123 -11.41 9.81 10.75
N VAL A 124 -10.39 10.66 10.82
CA VAL A 124 -9.21 10.42 11.68
C VAL A 124 -9.64 10.39 13.15
N ARG A 125 -10.41 11.38 13.62
CA ARG A 125 -10.94 11.40 14.99
C ARG A 125 -11.82 10.18 15.26
N LYS A 126 -12.76 9.89 14.36
CA LYS A 126 -13.64 8.72 14.48
C LYS A 126 -12.86 7.42 14.61
N THR A 127 -11.78 7.26 13.84
CA THR A 127 -10.89 6.09 13.97
C THR A 127 -10.29 6.02 15.37
N GLN A 128 -9.79 7.13 15.89
CA GLN A 128 -9.22 7.20 17.24
C GLN A 128 -10.28 6.90 18.32
N ASP A 129 -11.49 7.42 18.18
CA ASP A 129 -12.59 7.22 19.13
C ASP A 129 -13.09 5.75 19.11
N ASP A 130 -13.30 5.18 17.92
CA ASP A 130 -13.84 3.82 17.76
C ASP A 130 -12.83 2.72 18.16
N PHE A 131 -11.53 2.94 17.93
CA PHE A 131 -10.47 1.93 18.11
C PHE A 131 -9.49 2.26 19.24
N GLY A 132 -9.57 3.44 19.83
CA GLY A 132 -8.69 3.92 20.91
C GLY A 132 -7.38 4.55 20.42
N SER A 133 -7.04 4.44 19.13
CA SER A 133 -5.84 5.04 18.53
C SER A 133 -5.91 5.09 17.01
N LEU A 134 -4.94 5.79 16.38
CA LEU A 134 -4.57 5.64 14.98
C LEU A 134 -3.05 5.51 14.91
N ASP A 135 -2.57 4.35 14.53
CA ASP A 135 -1.15 4.00 14.48
C ASP A 135 -0.61 4.05 13.04
N ILE A 136 -1.42 3.65 12.06
CA ILE A 136 -1.03 3.54 10.66
C ILE A 136 -2.02 4.34 9.82
N LEU A 137 -1.54 5.39 9.14
CA LEU A 137 -2.33 6.15 8.18
C LEU A 137 -1.90 5.81 6.77
N VAL A 138 -2.81 5.29 5.95
CA VAL A 138 -2.59 5.05 4.52
C VAL A 138 -3.45 6.01 3.71
N ASN A 139 -2.82 7.05 3.16
CA ASN A 139 -3.43 7.98 2.23
C ASN A 139 -3.38 7.39 0.82
N ASN A 140 -4.42 6.65 0.43
CA ASN A 140 -4.48 5.94 -0.84
C ASN A 140 -5.54 6.50 -1.80
N ALA A 141 -6.61 7.10 -1.30
CA ALA A 141 -7.70 7.62 -2.15
C ALA A 141 -7.17 8.53 -3.27
N GLY A 142 -7.73 8.39 -4.45
CA GLY A 142 -7.34 9.21 -5.58
C GLY A 142 -8.28 9.06 -6.77
N ILE A 143 -8.34 10.12 -7.57
CA ILE A 143 -9.07 10.18 -8.83
C ILE A 143 -8.16 10.64 -9.95
N GLN A 144 -8.55 10.37 -11.19
CA GLN A 144 -7.83 10.81 -12.37
C GLN A 144 -8.79 11.37 -13.41
N PHE A 145 -8.33 12.41 -14.11
CA PHE A 145 -8.94 12.92 -15.32
C PHE A 145 -7.84 13.11 -16.37
N VAL A 146 -8.15 12.89 -17.65
CA VAL A 146 -7.19 12.90 -18.75
C VAL A 146 -7.66 13.89 -19.82
N ALA A 147 -6.86 14.93 -20.06
CA ALA A 147 -7.05 15.90 -21.12
C ALA A 147 -5.73 16.65 -21.40
N PRO A 148 -5.53 17.20 -22.61
CA PRO A 148 -4.46 18.16 -22.89
C PRO A 148 -4.51 19.35 -21.92
N VAL A 149 -3.36 19.97 -21.65
CA VAL A 149 -3.25 21.06 -20.65
C VAL A 149 -4.21 22.20 -20.95
N GLU A 150 -4.27 22.63 -22.22
CA GLU A 150 -5.11 23.75 -22.68
C GLU A 150 -6.61 23.43 -22.67
N ALA A 151 -6.99 22.14 -22.65
CA ALA A 151 -8.38 21.67 -22.61
C ALA A 151 -8.76 21.06 -21.25
N PHE A 152 -7.87 21.16 -20.25
CA PHE A 152 -8.12 20.55 -18.94
C PHE A 152 -9.12 21.41 -18.15
N PRO A 153 -10.32 20.88 -17.77
CA PRO A 153 -11.32 21.67 -17.06
C PRO A 153 -10.84 22.04 -15.64
N GLU A 154 -10.98 23.32 -15.25
CA GLU A 154 -10.58 23.83 -13.93
C GLU A 154 -11.23 23.06 -12.78
N ALA A 155 -12.53 22.75 -12.87
CA ALA A 155 -13.22 21.97 -11.84
C ALA A 155 -12.66 20.55 -11.69
N LYS A 156 -12.10 19.94 -12.74
CA LYS A 156 -11.42 18.66 -12.67
C LYS A 156 -10.03 18.79 -12.08
N TRP A 157 -9.32 19.87 -12.37
CA TRP A 157 -8.06 20.22 -11.73
C TRP A 157 -8.24 20.34 -10.22
N GLU A 158 -9.18 21.16 -9.78
CA GLU A 158 -9.49 21.37 -8.36
C GLU A 158 -9.88 20.05 -7.64
N ALA A 159 -10.75 19.26 -8.25
CA ALA A 159 -11.17 17.97 -7.69
C ALA A 159 -10.01 16.99 -7.53
N VAL A 160 -9.12 16.90 -8.55
CA VAL A 160 -7.93 16.05 -8.49
C VAL A 160 -6.97 16.53 -7.40
N LEU A 161 -6.69 17.80 -7.29
CA LEU A 161 -5.82 18.33 -6.23
C LEU A 161 -6.43 18.15 -4.84
N ALA A 162 -7.74 18.38 -4.69
CA ALA A 162 -8.43 18.21 -3.42
C ALA A 162 -8.27 16.78 -2.86
N ILE A 163 -8.53 15.77 -3.69
CA ILE A 163 -8.51 14.37 -3.26
C ILE A 163 -7.08 13.80 -3.24
N ASN A 164 -6.28 14.04 -4.30
CA ASN A 164 -5.00 13.36 -4.44
C ASN A 164 -3.85 14.03 -3.67
N LEU A 165 -4.00 15.30 -3.29
CA LEU A 165 -2.94 16.06 -2.60
C LEU A 165 -3.44 16.66 -1.28
N SER A 166 -4.50 17.49 -1.31
CA SER A 166 -4.94 18.19 -0.11
C SER A 166 -5.44 17.25 0.97
N ALA A 167 -6.16 16.18 0.61
CA ALA A 167 -6.61 15.15 1.54
C ALA A 167 -5.44 14.45 2.25
N VAL A 168 -4.32 14.21 1.55
CA VAL A 168 -3.10 13.63 2.13
C VAL A 168 -2.55 14.55 3.23
N PHE A 169 -2.47 15.85 2.95
CA PHE A 169 -2.05 16.84 3.94
C PHE A 169 -3.00 16.89 5.14
N TYR A 170 -4.32 16.93 4.92
CA TYR A 170 -5.29 16.98 6.00
C TYR A 170 -5.28 15.70 6.86
N GLY A 171 -5.11 14.54 6.24
CA GLY A 171 -4.96 13.26 6.93
C GLY A 171 -3.72 13.24 7.83
N MET A 172 -2.57 13.62 7.30
CA MET A 172 -1.33 13.74 8.08
C MET A 172 -1.48 14.74 9.23
N LYS A 173 -1.99 15.95 8.94
CA LYS A 173 -2.20 16.99 9.96
C LYS A 173 -3.08 16.51 11.13
N ALA A 174 -4.12 15.73 10.84
CA ALA A 174 -5.04 15.22 11.86
C ALA A 174 -4.45 14.03 12.64
N ALA A 175 -3.68 13.15 12.00
CA ALA A 175 -3.15 11.92 12.62
C ALA A 175 -1.88 12.18 13.48
N ILE A 176 -0.99 13.05 13.02
CA ILE A 176 0.33 13.30 13.65
C ILE A 176 0.27 13.58 15.13
N PRO A 177 -0.63 14.44 15.68
CA PRO A 177 -0.64 14.73 17.11
C PRO A 177 -0.83 13.49 17.98
N GLY A 178 -1.72 12.57 17.59
CA GLY A 178 -1.95 11.31 18.30
C GLY A 178 -0.75 10.35 18.19
N MET A 179 -0.12 10.28 17.03
CA MET A 179 1.07 9.47 16.82
C MET A 179 2.27 9.99 17.64
N LYS A 180 2.47 11.32 17.70
CA LYS A 180 3.49 11.95 18.57
C LYS A 180 3.26 11.64 20.04
N ALA A 181 2.04 11.73 20.53
CA ALA A 181 1.70 11.42 21.91
C ALA A 181 2.01 9.95 22.28
N LYS A 182 1.94 9.01 21.30
CA LYS A 182 2.30 7.59 21.46
C LYS A 182 3.80 7.31 21.26
N GLY A 183 4.55 8.22 20.64
CA GLY A 183 5.93 7.98 20.22
C GLY A 183 6.06 6.89 19.13
N TRP A 184 4.98 6.64 18.38
CA TRP A 184 4.96 5.64 17.31
C TRP A 184 3.92 5.98 16.25
N GLY A 185 4.31 5.89 14.98
CA GLY A 185 3.41 6.07 13.85
C GLY A 185 4.01 5.61 12.54
N ARG A 186 3.13 5.22 11.61
CA ARG A 186 3.51 4.88 10.23
C ARG A 186 2.55 5.59 9.27
N ILE A 187 3.09 6.45 8.44
CA ILE A 187 2.32 7.17 7.42
C ILE A 187 2.79 6.69 6.05
N ILE A 188 1.86 6.14 5.27
CA ILE A 188 2.10 5.65 3.92
C ILE A 188 1.23 6.45 2.97
N ASN A 189 1.87 7.22 2.09
CA ASN A 189 1.20 7.99 1.06
C ASN A 189 1.29 7.22 -0.27
N VAL A 190 0.17 6.79 -0.82
CA VAL A 190 0.15 6.13 -2.14
C VAL A 190 0.23 7.21 -3.22
N ALA A 191 1.47 7.45 -3.69
CA ALA A 191 1.74 8.33 -4.81
C ALA A 191 1.46 7.62 -6.15
N SER A 192 2.46 7.51 -7.01
CA SER A 192 2.44 6.85 -8.32
C SER A 192 3.85 6.93 -8.92
N ALA A 193 4.18 6.15 -9.94
CA ALA A 193 5.29 6.44 -10.84
C ALA A 193 5.20 7.89 -11.37
N HIS A 194 3.97 8.40 -11.58
CA HIS A 194 3.71 9.81 -11.92
C HIS A 194 3.99 10.83 -10.79
N GLY A 195 4.48 10.42 -9.67
CA GLY A 195 5.09 11.28 -8.66
C GLY A 195 6.59 11.46 -8.86
N LEU A 196 7.19 10.73 -9.84
CA LEU A 196 8.62 10.71 -10.15
C LEU A 196 8.88 11.09 -11.61
N VAL A 197 7.96 10.73 -12.52
CA VAL A 197 8.00 11.05 -13.96
C VAL A 197 6.65 11.57 -14.42
N ALA A 198 6.57 12.07 -15.66
CA ALA A 198 5.34 12.59 -16.23
C ALA A 198 4.83 11.73 -17.40
N SER A 199 3.55 11.92 -17.74
CA SER A 199 2.95 11.43 -18.98
C SER A 199 2.02 12.51 -19.55
N PRO A 200 1.84 12.59 -20.87
CA PRO A 200 0.91 13.53 -21.49
C PRO A 200 -0.50 13.43 -20.95
N ASN A 201 -1.25 14.52 -21.01
CA ASN A 201 -2.67 14.61 -20.69
C ASN A 201 -3.06 14.36 -19.22
N LYS A 202 -2.11 14.35 -18.28
CA LYS A 202 -2.33 14.04 -16.86
C LYS A 202 -1.86 15.16 -15.92
N VAL A 203 -1.95 16.42 -16.35
CA VAL A 203 -1.33 17.55 -15.65
C VAL A 203 -1.71 17.62 -14.17
N ALA A 204 -3.00 17.54 -13.81
CA ALA A 204 -3.43 17.61 -12.41
C ALA A 204 -2.96 16.41 -11.58
N TYR A 205 -3.03 15.22 -12.16
CA TYR A 205 -2.60 13.99 -11.48
C TYR A 205 -1.09 13.97 -11.22
N VAL A 206 -0.29 14.32 -12.24
CA VAL A 206 1.18 14.40 -12.12
C VAL A 206 1.57 15.45 -11.08
N ALA A 207 0.98 16.66 -11.15
CA ALA A 207 1.23 17.72 -10.18
C ALA A 207 0.89 17.27 -8.74
N ALA A 208 -0.28 16.64 -8.53
CA ALA A 208 -0.70 16.14 -7.24
C ALA A 208 0.28 15.06 -6.70
N LYS A 209 0.66 14.09 -7.53
CA LYS A 209 1.51 12.98 -7.09
C LYS A 209 2.97 13.40 -6.83
N HIS A 210 3.51 14.38 -7.58
CA HIS A 210 4.77 15.05 -7.23
C HIS A 210 4.65 15.81 -5.90
N GLY A 211 3.53 16.52 -5.68
CA GLY A 211 3.25 17.21 -4.43
C GLY A 211 3.19 16.26 -3.23
N VAL A 212 2.59 15.07 -3.39
CA VAL A 212 2.56 14.02 -2.35
C VAL A 212 3.97 13.56 -1.98
N VAL A 213 4.85 13.32 -2.97
CA VAL A 213 6.26 12.95 -2.72
C VAL A 213 6.98 14.08 -1.97
N GLY A 214 6.75 15.34 -2.36
CA GLY A 214 7.30 16.51 -1.66
C GLY A 214 6.81 16.59 -0.20
N ALA A 215 5.50 16.50 0.02
CA ALA A 215 4.90 16.51 1.36
C ALA A 215 5.38 15.35 2.25
N THR A 216 5.58 14.16 1.67
CA THR A 216 6.16 12.98 2.35
C THR A 216 7.55 13.29 2.89
N LYS A 217 8.42 13.92 2.10
CA LYS A 217 9.79 14.27 2.51
C LYS A 217 9.81 15.28 3.65
N VAL A 218 8.97 16.31 3.57
CA VAL A 218 8.87 17.33 4.64
C VAL A 218 8.41 16.68 5.94
N ALA A 219 7.30 15.94 5.91
CA ALA A 219 6.76 15.29 7.10
C ALA A 219 7.77 14.28 7.70
N ALA A 220 8.50 13.54 6.87
CA ALA A 220 9.55 12.62 7.33
C ALA A 220 10.66 13.32 8.11
N ILE A 221 11.13 14.48 7.64
CA ILE A 221 12.16 15.27 8.32
C ILE A 221 11.64 15.82 9.64
N GLU A 222 10.43 16.38 9.66
CA GLU A 222 9.83 16.97 10.86
C GLU A 222 9.54 15.93 11.96
N LEU A 223 9.31 14.67 11.57
CA LEU A 223 8.89 13.59 12.49
C LEU A 223 10.01 12.58 12.81
N ALA A 224 11.22 12.81 12.30
CA ALA A 224 12.34 11.87 12.39
C ALA A 224 12.70 11.42 13.83
N ASN A 225 12.47 12.29 14.82
CA ASN A 225 12.76 12.01 16.22
C ASN A 225 11.51 11.64 17.06
N ASP A 226 10.34 11.55 16.43
CA ASP A 226 9.07 11.28 17.13
C ASP A 226 8.65 9.79 17.06
N GLY A 227 9.51 8.89 16.55
CA GLY A 227 9.19 7.48 16.34
C GLY A 227 8.22 7.24 15.18
N ILE A 228 8.05 8.22 14.28
CA ILE A 228 7.12 8.20 13.18
C ILE A 228 7.88 8.15 11.86
N THR A 229 7.53 7.21 10.97
CA THR A 229 8.05 7.20 9.60
C THR A 229 6.98 7.63 8.60
N VAL A 230 7.39 8.34 7.56
CA VAL A 230 6.51 8.81 6.49
C VAL A 230 7.12 8.45 5.15
N ASN A 231 6.47 7.56 4.38
CA ASN A 231 6.99 7.10 3.10
C ASN A 231 5.92 7.17 2.01
N ALA A 232 6.36 7.27 0.76
CA ALA A 232 5.48 7.20 -0.40
C ALA A 232 5.68 5.87 -1.14
N ILE A 233 4.60 5.14 -1.41
CA ILE A 233 4.61 4.05 -2.38
C ILE A 233 4.27 4.63 -3.74
N CYS A 234 5.05 4.30 -4.77
CA CYS A 234 4.93 4.82 -6.12
C CYS A 234 4.62 3.68 -7.11
N PRO A 235 3.36 3.22 -7.21
CA PRO A 235 3.00 2.14 -8.13
C PRO A 235 3.11 2.57 -9.59
N GLY A 236 3.48 1.63 -10.46
CA GLY A 236 3.23 1.69 -11.89
C GLY A 236 1.79 1.31 -12.22
N TRP A 237 1.59 0.52 -13.28
CA TRP A 237 0.28 -0.01 -13.62
C TRP A 237 -0.12 -1.13 -12.67
N VAL A 238 -1.26 -0.95 -12.01
CA VAL A 238 -1.86 -1.94 -11.09
C VAL A 238 -3.17 -2.39 -11.69
N LEU A 239 -3.34 -3.69 -11.86
CA LEU A 239 -4.61 -4.24 -12.38
C LEU A 239 -5.69 -4.10 -11.30
N THR A 240 -6.48 -3.07 -11.42
CA THR A 240 -7.60 -2.74 -10.55
C THR A 240 -8.89 -2.64 -11.38
N PRO A 241 -10.08 -2.70 -10.77
CA PRO A 241 -11.33 -2.50 -11.50
C PRO A 241 -11.40 -1.19 -12.31
N LEU A 242 -10.66 -0.16 -11.86
CA LEU A 242 -10.53 1.11 -12.61
C LEU A 242 -9.71 0.92 -13.89
N VAL A 243 -8.56 0.25 -13.80
CA VAL A 243 -7.68 0.02 -14.95
C VAL A 243 -8.31 -0.99 -15.93
N GLU A 244 -9.00 -2.01 -15.42
CA GLU A 244 -9.73 -2.97 -16.28
C GLU A 244 -10.77 -2.26 -17.14
N ARG A 245 -11.58 -1.36 -16.56
CA ARG A 245 -12.54 -0.53 -17.33
C ARG A 245 -11.84 0.35 -18.36
N GLN A 246 -10.71 0.97 -18.02
CA GLN A 246 -9.94 1.76 -18.97
C GLN A 246 -9.41 0.92 -20.15
N LEU A 247 -9.00 -0.31 -19.91
CA LEU A 247 -8.57 -1.24 -20.95
C LEU A 247 -9.71 -1.66 -21.86
N GLU A 248 -10.89 -1.95 -21.30
CA GLU A 248 -12.11 -2.26 -22.06
C GLU A 248 -12.51 -1.08 -22.95
N ASP A 249 -12.48 0.15 -22.40
CA ASP A 249 -12.82 1.36 -23.18
C ASP A 249 -11.80 1.62 -24.30
N ARG A 250 -10.51 1.45 -24.06
CA ARG A 250 -9.46 1.55 -25.09
C ARG A 250 -9.65 0.50 -26.19
N ALA A 251 -9.91 -0.75 -25.81
CA ALA A 251 -10.16 -1.83 -26.75
C ALA A 251 -11.36 -1.53 -27.67
N LYS A 252 -12.46 -1.06 -27.11
CA LYS A 252 -13.65 -0.62 -27.87
C LYS A 252 -13.34 0.54 -28.81
N GLN A 253 -12.62 1.56 -28.35
CA GLN A 253 -12.28 2.73 -29.17
C GLN A 253 -11.35 2.41 -30.33
N LYS A 254 -10.43 1.48 -30.15
CA LYS A 254 -9.44 1.10 -31.17
C LYS A 254 -9.85 -0.11 -32.03
N GLY A 255 -10.94 -0.80 -31.67
CA GLY A 255 -11.34 -2.05 -32.34
C GLY A 255 -10.35 -3.20 -32.10
N THR A 256 -9.71 -3.21 -30.94
CA THR A 256 -8.76 -4.24 -30.48
C THR A 256 -9.39 -5.11 -29.39
N ASP A 257 -8.66 -6.11 -28.90
CA ASP A 257 -9.06 -6.86 -27.70
C ASP A 257 -8.36 -6.35 -26.44
N VAL A 258 -8.89 -6.70 -25.27
CA VAL A 258 -8.41 -6.24 -23.96
C VAL A 258 -6.98 -6.74 -23.70
N GLU A 259 -6.61 -7.94 -24.12
CA GLU A 259 -5.27 -8.50 -23.91
C GLU A 259 -4.21 -7.77 -24.76
N ALA A 260 -4.57 -7.38 -26.00
CA ALA A 260 -3.71 -6.53 -26.82
C ALA A 260 -3.48 -5.16 -26.17
N GLU A 261 -4.54 -4.53 -25.61
CA GLU A 261 -4.41 -3.25 -24.91
C GLU A 261 -3.63 -3.36 -23.60
N LYS A 262 -3.75 -4.45 -22.83
CA LYS A 262 -2.90 -4.75 -21.68
C LYS A 262 -1.43 -4.77 -22.07
N LYS A 263 -1.10 -5.54 -23.09
CA LYS A 263 0.27 -5.66 -23.60
C LYS A 263 0.81 -4.32 -24.10
N ALA A 264 0.02 -3.57 -24.87
CA ALA A 264 0.40 -2.26 -25.35
C ALA A 264 0.67 -1.28 -24.21
N MET A 265 -0.26 -1.20 -23.23
CA MET A 265 -0.14 -0.31 -22.06
C MET A 265 1.13 -0.58 -21.26
N LEU A 266 1.48 -1.85 -21.03
CA LEU A 266 2.68 -2.22 -20.29
C LEU A 266 3.95 -1.93 -21.12
N SER A 267 3.95 -2.27 -22.41
CA SER A 267 5.10 -2.05 -23.28
C SER A 267 5.47 -0.58 -23.48
N GLU A 268 4.49 0.34 -23.30
CA GLU A 268 4.74 1.77 -23.38
C GLU A 268 5.62 2.30 -22.23
N THR A 269 5.58 1.64 -21.04
CA THR A 269 6.13 2.25 -19.83
C THR A 269 6.83 1.28 -18.87
N GLN A 270 6.44 0.00 -18.81
CA GLN A 270 6.96 -0.97 -17.85
C GLN A 270 7.85 -2.04 -18.50
N PRO A 271 9.19 -1.96 -18.36
CA PRO A 271 10.11 -2.96 -18.89
C PRO A 271 9.79 -4.40 -18.50
N MET A 272 9.24 -4.64 -17.33
CA MET A 272 8.84 -5.98 -16.90
C MET A 272 7.60 -6.51 -17.62
N HIS A 273 6.85 -5.70 -18.35
CA HIS A 273 5.62 -6.08 -19.07
C HIS A 273 4.62 -6.84 -18.15
N GLN A 274 4.57 -6.52 -16.88
CA GLN A 274 3.72 -7.15 -15.89
C GLN A 274 3.04 -6.11 -15.02
N PHE A 275 1.73 -6.26 -14.78
CA PHE A 275 1.02 -5.45 -13.81
C PHE A 275 1.49 -5.76 -12.40
N THR A 276 1.65 -4.72 -11.60
CA THR A 276 1.73 -4.87 -10.13
C THR A 276 0.35 -5.27 -9.61
N THR A 277 0.30 -6.08 -8.55
CA THR A 277 -0.96 -6.46 -7.92
C THR A 277 -1.21 -5.67 -6.63
N PRO A 278 -2.49 -5.49 -6.21
CA PRO A 278 -2.82 -4.89 -4.92
C PRO A 278 -2.13 -5.59 -3.73
N GLU A 279 -1.96 -6.92 -3.81
CA GLU A 279 -1.31 -7.74 -2.76
C GLU A 279 0.19 -7.41 -2.65
N GLN A 280 0.88 -7.18 -3.77
CA GLN A 280 2.29 -6.76 -3.76
C GLN A 280 2.46 -5.39 -3.10
N ILE A 281 1.54 -4.47 -3.36
CA ILE A 281 1.54 -3.15 -2.71
C ILE A 281 1.22 -3.30 -1.22
N GLY A 282 0.27 -4.16 -0.87
CA GLY A 282 -0.06 -4.50 0.52
C GLY A 282 1.14 -5.06 1.27
N ALA A 283 1.90 -5.98 0.66
CA ALA A 283 3.12 -6.54 1.25
C ALA A 283 4.19 -5.47 1.51
N LEU A 284 4.37 -4.52 0.57
CA LEU A 284 5.27 -3.39 0.77
C LEU A 284 4.79 -2.47 1.90
N ALA A 285 3.49 -2.22 2.00
CA ALA A 285 2.91 -1.43 3.09
C ALA A 285 3.14 -2.09 4.47
N VAL A 286 2.95 -3.41 4.58
CA VAL A 286 3.26 -4.18 5.79
C VAL A 286 4.75 -4.06 6.14
N PHE A 287 5.65 -4.24 5.17
CA PHE A 287 7.09 -4.08 5.39
C PHE A 287 7.42 -2.69 5.94
N LEU A 288 6.85 -1.62 5.38
CA LEU A 288 7.07 -0.26 5.86
C LEU A 288 6.53 0.00 7.28
N CYS A 289 5.61 -0.82 7.75
CA CYS A 289 5.10 -0.77 9.13
C CYS A 289 5.94 -1.60 10.11
N SER A 290 6.80 -2.49 9.63
CA SER A 290 7.60 -3.40 10.46
C SER A 290 8.78 -2.70 11.14
N ASP A 291 9.36 -3.36 12.14
CA ASP A 291 10.58 -2.90 12.80
C ASP A 291 11.78 -2.86 11.85
N GLY A 292 11.80 -3.72 10.82
CA GLY A 292 12.83 -3.73 9.79
C GLY A 292 12.90 -2.45 8.95
N ALA A 293 11.82 -1.67 8.94
CA ALA A 293 11.72 -0.41 8.20
C ALA A 293 11.77 0.85 9.09
N GLN A 294 12.07 0.73 10.39
CA GLN A 294 11.98 1.85 11.33
C GLN A 294 12.91 3.04 11.01
N THR A 295 13.94 2.84 10.19
CA THR A 295 14.84 3.89 9.70
C THR A 295 14.60 4.26 8.23
N ILE A 296 13.57 3.70 7.60
CA ILE A 296 13.15 4.06 6.25
C ILE A 296 12.09 5.16 6.37
N THR A 297 12.47 6.40 6.05
CA THR A 297 11.55 7.54 6.07
C THR A 297 11.90 8.55 4.98
N GLY A 298 10.90 9.24 4.45
CA GLY A 298 11.04 10.24 3.39
C GLY A 298 11.28 9.67 1.99
N VAL A 299 11.16 8.36 1.80
CA VAL A 299 11.54 7.69 0.56
C VAL A 299 10.32 7.50 -0.34
N PRO A 300 10.39 7.89 -1.64
CA PRO A 300 9.47 7.41 -2.65
C PRO A 300 9.94 6.03 -3.15
N LEU A 301 9.15 5.01 -2.91
CA LEU A 301 9.46 3.61 -3.23
C LEU A 301 8.69 3.18 -4.48
N PRO A 302 9.36 3.07 -5.65
CA PRO A 302 8.73 2.55 -6.86
C PRO A 302 8.39 1.06 -6.71
N ILE A 303 7.20 0.68 -7.18
CA ILE A 303 6.76 -0.69 -7.42
C ILE A 303 6.05 -0.68 -8.77
N ASP A 304 6.85 -0.58 -9.84
CA ASP A 304 6.42 -0.09 -11.14
C ASP A 304 6.97 -0.88 -12.34
N GLY A 305 7.54 -2.05 -12.08
CA GLY A 305 8.11 -2.88 -13.14
C GLY A 305 9.26 -2.25 -13.92
N GLY A 306 9.96 -1.29 -13.30
CA GLY A 306 11.11 -0.60 -13.88
C GLY A 306 10.77 0.67 -14.68
N TRP A 307 9.53 1.16 -14.57
CA TRP A 307 9.08 2.36 -15.31
C TRP A 307 9.98 3.57 -15.06
N VAL A 308 10.37 3.85 -13.81
CA VAL A 308 11.17 5.03 -13.46
C VAL A 308 12.67 4.77 -13.37
N ALA A 309 13.15 3.64 -13.89
CA ALA A 309 14.56 3.26 -13.82
C ALA A 309 15.42 3.89 -14.95
N HIS A 310 14.82 4.63 -15.89
CA HIS A 310 15.49 5.25 -17.05
C HIS A 310 15.05 6.70 -17.26
#